data_37f08982da6191306c76bbd57e0ec174
#
_entry.id   37f08982da6191306c76bbd57e0ec174
#
_cell.length_a   1.000
_cell.length_b   1.000
_cell.length_c   1.000
_cell.angle_alpha   90.00
_cell.angle_beta   90.00
_cell.angle_gamma   90.00
#
_symmetry.space_group_name_H-M   'P 1'
#
loop_
_entity.id
_entity.type
_entity.pdbx_description
1 polymer ?
#
loop_
_entity_poly.entity_id
_entity_poly.type
_entity_poly.pdbx_seq_one_letter_code
_entity_poly.pdbx_strand_id
1 'polypeptide(L)'
;KFGSSKLNLTTGIYIGGRFGGTQYAVRQIKVEGGYIYNLIGGPISSTNRSNQNDIYIYMTGGTVDMITAGAGLSATYGNRIVQVTGGIVNYSVFGGSNGEEGSAGDGTLNGSTYVYIGGNSVIGNEEYIERNLTLWGAEAGSVFGNGNGNSSADSIGSCDNSTIIIDENAIVNQNVYGGGNYGATGISSSSSSST
;
A
#
# COMPACT_ATOMS: atom_id res chain seq x y z
N LYS A 1 0.55 -11.00 17.19
CA LYS A 1 -0.68 -10.40 17.68
C LYS A 1 -0.32 -9.15 18.49
N PHE A 2 -0.67 -7.99 17.96
CA PHE A 2 -0.56 -6.73 18.69
C PHE A 2 -1.88 -6.54 19.44
N GLY A 3 -1.86 -6.86 20.73
CA GLY A 3 -3.07 -6.87 21.56
C GLY A 3 -3.49 -5.47 22.03
N SER A 4 -4.60 -5.41 22.74
CA SER A 4 -5.35 -4.21 23.14
C SER A 4 -4.63 -3.22 24.05
N SER A 5 -3.43 -3.43 24.48
CA SER A 5 -2.65 -2.49 25.29
C SER A 5 -1.71 -1.70 24.39
N LYS A 6 -2.12 -0.49 24.06
CA LYS A 6 -1.35 0.68 23.58
C LYS A 6 0.09 0.39 23.07
N LEU A 7 0.23 -0.44 22.04
CA LEU A 7 1.45 -0.43 21.27
C LEU A 7 1.42 0.85 20.41
N ASN A 8 2.22 1.82 20.79
CA ASN A 8 2.39 3.05 20.04
C ASN A 8 3.68 2.93 19.24
N LEU A 9 3.56 2.50 17.98
CA LEU A 9 4.69 2.45 17.07
C LEU A 9 4.78 3.77 16.29
N THR A 10 5.65 4.64 16.73
CA THR A 10 6.01 5.89 16.00
C THR A 10 6.84 5.62 14.75
N THR A 11 7.18 4.36 14.48
CA THR A 11 7.89 3.88 13.30
C THR A 11 7.05 2.84 12.57
N GLY A 12 7.32 2.62 11.28
CA GLY A 12 6.53 1.71 10.45
C GLY A 12 6.76 0.23 10.75
N ILE A 13 5.81 -0.60 10.34
CA ILE A 13 5.96 -2.05 10.20
C ILE A 13 6.26 -2.36 8.73
N TYR A 14 7.33 -3.12 8.51
CA TYR A 14 7.78 -3.54 7.18
C TYR A 14 7.75 -5.07 7.09
N ILE A 15 6.81 -5.63 6.34
CA ILE A 15 6.64 -7.08 6.22
C ILE A 15 7.79 -7.71 5.43
N GLY A 16 8.36 -6.97 4.51
CA GLY A 16 9.50 -7.40 3.70
C GLY A 16 10.87 -7.35 4.39
N GLY A 17 10.92 -6.86 5.61
CA GLY A 17 12.18 -6.66 6.35
C GLY A 17 12.87 -5.34 6.03
N ARG A 18 13.85 -4.96 6.84
CA ARG A 18 14.50 -3.65 6.76
C ARG A 18 15.60 -3.60 5.70
N PHE A 19 16.57 -4.48 5.78
CA PHE A 19 17.75 -4.56 4.91
C PHE A 19 18.03 -6.01 4.45
N GLY A 20 17.00 -6.82 4.40
CA GLY A 20 17.11 -8.24 4.07
C GLY A 20 17.50 -8.51 2.63
N GLY A 21 17.93 -9.73 2.33
CA GLY A 21 18.02 -10.27 0.98
C GLY A 21 16.63 -10.45 0.38
N THR A 22 16.57 -10.99 -0.82
CA THR A 22 15.33 -11.33 -1.50
C THR A 22 14.47 -12.25 -0.64
N GLN A 23 13.19 -11.93 -0.49
CA GLN A 23 12.24 -12.68 0.31
C GLN A 23 11.38 -13.55 -0.61
N TYR A 24 11.46 -14.86 -0.45
CA TYR A 24 10.74 -15.83 -1.29
C TYR A 24 9.47 -16.40 -0.64
N ALA A 25 9.21 -16.13 0.63
CA ALA A 25 8.05 -16.67 1.33
C ALA A 25 6.81 -15.81 1.15
N VAL A 26 5.64 -16.43 1.08
CA VAL A 26 4.35 -15.76 1.32
C VAL A 26 4.35 -15.20 2.74
N ARG A 27 3.92 -13.96 2.90
CA ARG A 27 3.89 -13.27 4.19
C ARG A 27 2.53 -12.68 4.45
N GLN A 28 2.15 -12.68 5.71
CA GLN A 28 0.94 -12.00 6.15
C GLN A 28 1.16 -11.26 7.44
N ILE A 29 0.42 -10.18 7.63
CA ILE A 29 0.29 -9.47 8.88
C ILE A 29 -1.17 -9.27 9.23
N LYS A 30 -1.49 -9.34 10.52
CA LYS A 30 -2.81 -9.08 11.08
C LYS A 30 -2.71 -7.96 12.09
N VAL A 31 -3.48 -6.90 11.88
CA VAL A 31 -3.64 -5.78 12.80
C VAL A 31 -5.02 -5.87 13.43
N GLU A 32 -5.05 -6.15 14.74
CA GLU A 32 -6.30 -6.31 15.50
C GLU A 32 -6.54 -5.16 16.48
N GLY A 33 -5.54 -4.28 16.67
CA GLY A 33 -5.63 -3.13 17.59
C GLY A 33 -4.30 -2.40 17.70
N GLY A 34 -4.27 -1.36 18.54
CA GLY A 34 -3.10 -0.50 18.72
C GLY A 34 -2.97 0.58 17.66
N TYR A 35 -1.82 1.26 17.65
CA TYR A 35 -1.49 2.30 16.67
C TYR A 35 -0.21 1.96 15.92
N ILE A 36 -0.21 2.14 14.62
CA ILE A 36 0.94 1.92 13.71
C ILE A 36 1.07 3.14 12.81
N TYR A 37 2.25 3.78 12.79
CA TYR A 37 2.51 4.94 11.93
C TYR A 37 2.46 4.58 10.44
N ASN A 38 3.18 3.53 10.00
CA ASN A 38 3.16 3.05 8.62
C ASN A 38 3.17 1.53 8.56
N LEU A 39 2.30 0.97 7.73
CA LEU A 39 2.26 -0.47 7.45
C LEU A 39 2.61 -0.72 5.99
N ILE A 40 3.78 -1.31 5.76
CA ILE A 40 4.35 -1.52 4.44
C ILE A 40 4.57 -3.00 4.20
N GLY A 41 4.02 -3.53 3.12
CA GLY A 41 4.12 -4.94 2.75
C GLY A 41 5.51 -5.39 2.31
N GLY A 42 6.25 -4.54 1.63
CA GLY A 42 7.58 -4.82 1.11
C GLY A 42 8.72 -4.26 1.97
N PRO A 43 9.96 -4.34 1.47
CA PRO A 43 11.11 -3.71 2.11
C PRO A 43 11.08 -2.19 1.96
N ILE A 44 11.73 -1.49 2.90
CA ILE A 44 11.86 -0.04 2.83
C ILE A 44 13.02 0.40 1.91
N SER A 45 14.02 -0.46 1.73
CA SER A 45 15.29 -0.06 1.07
C SER A 45 15.14 0.05 -0.45
N SER A 46 15.85 1.02 -1.02
CA SER A 46 15.98 1.23 -2.47
C SER A 46 16.98 0.28 -3.17
N THR A 47 17.71 -0.55 -2.46
CA THR A 47 18.73 -1.43 -3.06
C THR A 47 18.14 -2.77 -3.43
N ASN A 48 18.09 -3.12 -4.73
CA ASN A 48 17.86 -4.43 -5.39
C ASN A 48 17.33 -5.62 -4.57
N ARG A 49 16.39 -5.40 -3.66
CA ARG A 49 15.88 -6.40 -2.75
C ARG A 49 14.39 -6.51 -2.94
N SER A 50 13.96 -7.58 -3.55
CA SER A 50 12.59 -7.79 -3.94
C SER A 50 11.87 -8.79 -3.06
N ASN A 51 10.58 -8.56 -2.87
CA ASN A 51 9.67 -9.61 -2.45
C ASN A 51 9.25 -10.41 -3.68
N GLN A 52 9.39 -11.73 -3.63
CA GLN A 52 9.13 -12.62 -4.76
C GLN A 52 7.78 -13.35 -4.66
N ASN A 53 6.99 -13.10 -3.61
CA ASN A 53 5.73 -13.78 -3.37
C ASN A 53 4.65 -12.86 -2.77
N ASP A 54 3.45 -13.38 -2.70
CA ASP A 54 2.27 -12.68 -2.21
C ASP A 54 2.43 -12.14 -0.80
N ILE A 55 1.81 -10.99 -0.56
CA ILE A 55 1.72 -10.36 0.75
C ILE A 55 0.25 -10.09 1.06
N TYR A 56 -0.13 -10.45 2.28
CA TYR A 56 -1.46 -10.29 2.81
C TYR A 56 -1.43 -9.35 4.01
N ILE A 57 -2.23 -8.30 3.97
CA ILE A 57 -2.45 -7.36 5.06
C ILE A 57 -3.91 -7.45 5.47
N TYR A 58 -4.14 -7.82 6.73
CA TYR A 58 -5.47 -7.87 7.32
C TYR A 58 -5.55 -6.89 8.49
N MET A 59 -6.52 -5.98 8.46
CA MET A 59 -6.80 -5.08 9.56
C MET A 59 -8.25 -5.25 10.00
N THR A 60 -8.43 -5.63 11.25
CA THR A 60 -9.76 -5.82 11.85
C THR A 60 -10.03 -4.84 13.00
N GLY A 61 -9.07 -3.99 13.33
CA GLY A 61 -9.19 -2.96 14.37
C GLY A 61 -7.88 -2.20 14.57
N GLY A 62 -7.90 -1.22 15.46
CA GLY A 62 -6.77 -0.35 15.72
C GLY A 62 -6.71 0.86 14.80
N THR A 63 -5.59 1.55 14.80
CA THR A 63 -5.32 2.73 13.98
C THR A 63 -4.00 2.55 13.23
N VAL A 64 -4.02 2.80 11.94
CA VAL A 64 -2.82 2.84 11.08
C VAL A 64 -2.82 4.18 10.38
N ASP A 65 -1.68 4.87 10.32
CA ASP A 65 -1.68 6.12 9.57
C ASP A 65 -1.77 5.85 8.07
N MET A 66 -0.91 5.00 7.51
CA MET A 66 -0.98 4.67 6.09
C MET A 66 -0.69 3.19 5.84
N ILE A 67 -1.40 2.59 4.90
CA ILE A 67 -1.15 1.22 4.41
C ILE A 67 -0.62 1.30 2.98
N THR A 68 0.55 0.68 2.76
CA THR A 68 1.15 0.49 1.43
C THR A 68 1.44 -1.00 1.26
N ALA A 69 0.69 -1.70 0.42
CA ALA A 69 0.78 -3.15 0.35
C ALA A 69 2.06 -3.66 -0.34
N GLY A 70 2.63 -2.86 -1.23
CA GLY A 70 3.91 -3.15 -1.87
C GLY A 70 5.12 -2.70 -1.04
N ALA A 71 6.22 -2.43 -1.71
CA ALA A 71 7.44 -1.93 -1.08
C ALA A 71 7.40 -0.42 -0.81
N GLY A 72 8.32 0.05 0.00
CA GLY A 72 8.65 1.47 0.06
C GLY A 72 9.24 1.94 -1.26
N LEU A 73 10.43 1.48 -1.62
CA LEU A 73 11.19 1.98 -2.76
C LEU A 73 11.72 0.90 -3.71
N SER A 74 11.42 -0.37 -3.48
CA SER A 74 11.98 -1.49 -4.26
C SER A 74 10.94 -2.10 -5.18
N ALA A 75 11.37 -2.68 -6.30
CA ALA A 75 10.52 -3.56 -7.10
C ALA A 75 10.07 -4.78 -6.28
N THR A 76 8.85 -5.20 -6.51
CA THR A 76 8.28 -6.40 -5.87
C THR A 76 7.56 -7.28 -6.89
N TYR A 77 7.38 -8.55 -6.54
CA TYR A 77 6.72 -9.56 -7.35
C TYR A 77 5.64 -10.27 -6.54
N GLY A 78 4.68 -10.90 -7.21
CA GLY A 78 3.54 -11.54 -6.60
C GLY A 78 2.43 -10.55 -6.23
N ASN A 79 1.32 -11.05 -5.78
CA ASN A 79 0.13 -10.24 -5.53
C ASN A 79 0.17 -9.54 -4.17
N ARG A 80 -0.58 -8.46 -4.07
CA ARG A 80 -0.77 -7.68 -2.84
C ARG A 80 -2.25 -7.67 -2.49
N ILE A 81 -2.55 -8.20 -1.33
CA ILE A 81 -3.90 -8.33 -0.83
C ILE A 81 -4.03 -7.51 0.46
N VAL A 82 -4.89 -6.52 0.45
CA VAL A 82 -5.24 -5.70 1.61
C VAL A 82 -6.70 -5.91 1.94
N GLN A 83 -7.00 -6.25 3.17
CA GLN A 83 -8.37 -6.30 3.68
C GLN A 83 -8.44 -5.49 4.97
N VAL A 84 -9.23 -4.42 4.94
CA VAL A 84 -9.52 -3.58 6.10
C VAL A 84 -11.01 -3.74 6.40
N THR A 85 -11.33 -4.42 7.50
CA THR A 85 -12.71 -4.71 7.91
C THR A 85 -13.07 -4.05 9.24
N GLY A 86 -12.18 -3.26 9.80
CA GLY A 86 -12.42 -2.48 11.01
C GLY A 86 -11.21 -1.65 11.39
N GLY A 87 -11.44 -0.67 12.26
CA GLY A 87 -10.42 0.29 12.66
C GLY A 87 -10.33 1.52 11.74
N ILE A 88 -9.30 2.32 11.92
CA ILE A 88 -9.13 3.61 11.23
C ILE A 88 -7.77 3.62 10.51
N VAL A 89 -7.79 4.01 9.24
CA VAL A 89 -6.59 4.41 8.50
C VAL A 89 -6.62 5.92 8.36
N ASN A 90 -5.73 6.64 9.06
CA ASN A 90 -5.79 8.10 9.15
C ASN A 90 -5.53 8.81 7.81
N TYR A 91 -4.58 8.33 7.02
CA TYR A 91 -4.30 8.83 5.65
C TYR A 91 -4.97 7.93 4.63
N SER A 92 -4.21 7.22 3.83
CA SER A 92 -4.71 6.50 2.66
C SER A 92 -4.27 5.04 2.63
N VAL A 93 -4.96 4.24 1.82
CA VAL A 93 -4.63 2.85 1.53
C VAL A 93 -4.16 2.74 0.08
N PHE A 94 -2.98 2.16 -0.11
CA PHE A 94 -2.41 1.84 -1.42
C PHE A 94 -2.29 0.33 -1.59
N GLY A 95 -2.89 -0.20 -2.65
CA GLY A 95 -2.74 -1.61 -3.04
C GLY A 95 -1.34 -1.96 -3.56
N GLY A 96 -0.65 -1.00 -4.17
CA GLY A 96 0.69 -1.16 -4.70
C GLY A 96 1.78 -0.62 -3.78
N SER A 97 2.92 -0.28 -4.40
CA SER A 97 4.11 0.21 -3.72
C SER A 97 4.14 1.73 -3.63
N ASN A 98 4.90 2.25 -2.67
CA ASN A 98 5.32 3.64 -2.70
C ASN A 98 6.58 3.72 -3.57
N GLY A 99 6.63 4.61 -4.54
CA GLY A 99 7.76 4.77 -5.44
C GLY A 99 8.44 6.12 -5.26
N GLU A 100 9.74 6.16 -5.53
CA GLU A 100 10.53 7.39 -5.57
C GLU A 100 11.45 7.33 -6.79
N GLU A 101 11.50 8.41 -7.54
CA GLU A 101 12.37 8.53 -8.72
C GLU A 101 13.83 8.26 -8.37
N GLY A 102 14.51 7.48 -9.22
CA GLY A 102 15.91 7.12 -9.04
C GLY A 102 16.17 6.05 -7.99
N SER A 103 15.13 5.50 -7.36
CA SER A 103 15.27 4.35 -6.50
C SER A 103 15.31 3.04 -7.30
N ALA A 104 15.97 2.04 -6.75
CA ALA A 104 16.10 0.74 -7.43
C ALA A 104 14.73 0.06 -7.58
N GLY A 105 14.25 -0.03 -8.82
CA GLY A 105 12.97 -0.64 -9.16
C GLY A 105 11.77 0.27 -9.00
N ASP A 106 11.94 1.53 -8.62
CA ASP A 106 10.94 2.60 -8.61
C ASP A 106 9.58 2.21 -7.99
N GLY A 107 9.59 1.28 -7.05
CA GLY A 107 8.38 0.77 -6.41
C GLY A 107 7.49 -0.09 -7.33
N THR A 108 7.98 -0.52 -8.49
CA THR A 108 7.20 -1.36 -9.42
C THR A 108 6.75 -2.65 -8.77
N LEU A 109 5.46 -2.99 -8.93
CA LEU A 109 4.89 -4.27 -8.54
C LEU A 109 4.66 -5.11 -9.80
N ASN A 110 5.43 -6.19 -9.95
CA ASN A 110 5.18 -7.22 -10.96
C ASN A 110 4.18 -8.23 -10.41
N GLY A 111 2.91 -7.89 -10.50
CA GLY A 111 1.77 -8.62 -9.97
C GLY A 111 0.55 -7.73 -9.81
N SER A 112 -0.52 -8.29 -9.30
CA SER A 112 -1.80 -7.62 -9.15
C SER A 112 -2.07 -7.20 -7.71
N THR A 113 -2.93 -6.21 -7.56
CA THR A 113 -3.38 -5.72 -6.27
C THR A 113 -4.86 -6.04 -6.06
N TYR A 114 -5.20 -6.33 -4.82
CA TYR A 114 -6.57 -6.52 -4.39
C TYR A 114 -6.77 -5.77 -3.07
N VAL A 115 -7.65 -4.77 -3.07
CA VAL A 115 -7.96 -3.94 -1.90
C VAL A 115 -9.44 -4.10 -1.55
N TYR A 116 -9.71 -4.64 -0.39
CA TYR A 116 -11.05 -4.76 0.17
C TYR A 116 -11.17 -3.87 1.40
N ILE A 117 -12.13 -2.97 1.38
CA ILE A 117 -12.49 -2.09 2.48
C ILE A 117 -13.93 -2.41 2.86
N GLY A 118 -14.15 -2.93 4.06
CA GLY A 118 -15.46 -3.39 4.49
C GLY A 118 -15.66 -3.29 6.00
N GLY A 119 -16.70 -3.94 6.52
CA GLY A 119 -17.03 -3.91 7.94
C GLY A 119 -17.33 -2.50 8.41
N ASN A 120 -16.81 -2.12 9.57
CA ASN A 120 -16.91 -0.78 10.15
C ASN A 120 -15.59 -0.02 10.04
N SER A 121 -14.86 -0.20 8.96
CA SER A 121 -13.59 0.49 8.74
C SER A 121 -13.80 1.95 8.30
N VAL A 122 -12.87 2.81 8.68
CA VAL A 122 -12.84 4.22 8.28
C VAL A 122 -11.50 4.53 7.64
N ILE A 123 -11.54 5.03 6.41
CA ILE A 123 -10.36 5.51 5.69
C ILE A 123 -10.42 7.03 5.62
N GLY A 124 -9.44 7.68 6.23
CA GLY A 124 -9.33 9.12 6.35
C GLY A 124 -9.76 9.62 7.73
N ASN A 125 -8.86 10.31 8.40
CA ASN A 125 -9.16 11.08 9.60
C ASN A 125 -9.69 12.45 9.19
N GLU A 126 -10.86 12.85 9.65
CA GLU A 126 -11.51 14.12 9.29
C GLU A 126 -10.61 15.33 9.60
N GLU A 127 -9.97 15.35 10.77
CA GLU A 127 -9.04 16.42 11.14
C GLU A 127 -7.85 16.53 10.17
N TYR A 128 -7.35 15.39 9.69
CA TYR A 128 -6.21 15.36 8.75
C TYR A 128 -6.64 15.87 7.37
N ILE A 129 -7.85 15.55 6.96
CA ILE A 129 -8.46 16.03 5.71
C ILE A 129 -8.70 17.54 5.78
N GLU A 130 -9.33 18.03 6.83
CA GLU A 130 -9.59 19.47 7.03
C GLU A 130 -8.32 20.31 7.06
N ARG A 131 -7.23 19.75 7.58
CA ARG A 131 -5.91 20.41 7.64
C ARG A 131 -5.06 20.19 6.39
N ASN A 132 -5.58 19.50 5.36
CA ASN A 132 -4.85 19.11 4.15
C ASN A 132 -3.51 18.44 4.45
N LEU A 133 -3.48 17.55 5.44
CA LEU A 133 -2.27 16.84 5.80
C LEU A 133 -1.96 15.77 4.76
N THR A 134 -0.69 15.65 4.44
CA THR A 134 -0.17 14.62 3.53
C THR A 134 0.84 13.72 4.23
N LEU A 135 0.92 12.49 3.79
CA LEU A 135 1.97 11.55 4.18
C LEU A 135 2.56 10.94 2.91
N TRP A 136 3.87 11.13 2.71
CA TRP A 136 4.57 10.74 1.49
C TRP A 136 3.92 11.29 0.21
N GLY A 137 3.48 12.55 0.26
CA GLY A 137 2.83 13.23 -0.87
C GLY A 137 1.39 12.79 -1.17
N ALA A 138 0.84 11.84 -0.42
CA ALA A 138 -0.55 11.42 -0.55
C ALA A 138 -1.43 12.15 0.46
N GLU A 139 -2.59 12.62 -0.01
CA GLU A 139 -3.62 13.23 0.83
C GLU A 139 -4.29 12.19 1.74
N ALA A 140 -4.88 12.65 2.84
CA ALA A 140 -5.64 11.79 3.73
C ALA A 140 -6.99 11.39 3.10
N GLY A 141 -7.46 10.18 3.38
CA GLY A 141 -8.84 9.75 3.18
C GLY A 141 -9.13 8.99 1.90
N SER A 142 -8.13 8.67 1.08
CA SER A 142 -8.36 8.01 -0.21
C SER A 142 -7.94 6.54 -0.23
N VAL A 143 -8.54 5.77 -1.15
CA VAL A 143 -8.16 4.40 -1.45
C VAL A 143 -7.68 4.33 -2.90
N PHE A 144 -6.49 3.78 -3.09
CA PHE A 144 -5.87 3.58 -4.39
C PHE A 144 -5.69 2.08 -4.66
N GLY A 145 -6.13 1.64 -5.81
CA GLY A 145 -5.94 0.25 -6.25
C GLY A 145 -4.47 -0.11 -6.49
N ASN A 146 -3.67 0.88 -6.86
CA ASN A 146 -2.25 0.73 -7.11
C ASN A 146 -1.40 1.57 -6.14
N GLY A 147 -0.18 1.89 -6.54
CA GLY A 147 0.84 2.50 -5.72
C GLY A 147 0.78 4.03 -5.66
N ASN A 148 1.57 4.56 -4.76
CA ASN A 148 1.85 5.97 -4.62
C ASN A 148 3.17 6.29 -5.34
N GLY A 149 3.12 6.53 -6.63
CA GLY A 149 4.29 6.95 -7.41
C GLY A 149 4.62 8.42 -7.21
N ASN A 150 5.40 8.98 -8.12
CA ASN A 150 5.59 10.42 -8.23
C ASN A 150 5.33 10.88 -9.67
N SER A 151 5.27 12.20 -9.87
CA SER A 151 4.91 12.80 -11.16
C SER A 151 5.98 12.70 -12.25
N SER A 152 7.15 12.10 -11.97
CA SER A 152 8.29 12.14 -12.90
C SER A 152 8.26 11.04 -13.95
N ALA A 153 7.64 9.88 -13.66
CA ALA A 153 7.53 8.78 -14.61
C ALA A 153 6.34 7.86 -14.30
N ASP A 154 5.62 7.45 -15.34
CA ASP A 154 4.44 6.58 -15.25
C ASP A 154 4.73 5.18 -14.68
N SER A 155 5.98 4.71 -14.75
CA SER A 155 6.38 3.40 -14.23
C SER A 155 6.58 3.36 -12.72
N ILE A 156 6.69 4.50 -12.07
CA ILE A 156 6.94 4.58 -10.63
C ILE A 156 5.68 4.16 -9.88
N GLY A 157 5.81 3.15 -9.02
CA GLY A 157 4.69 2.60 -8.25
C GLY A 157 3.66 1.83 -9.10
N SER A 158 4.02 1.35 -10.30
CA SER A 158 3.11 0.63 -11.21
C SER A 158 2.75 -0.78 -10.73
N CYS A 159 1.64 -1.35 -11.25
CA CYS A 159 1.26 -2.77 -11.11
C CYS A 159 0.57 -3.29 -12.37
N ASP A 160 0.43 -4.63 -12.48
CA ASP A 160 -0.21 -5.26 -13.64
C ASP A 160 -1.71 -4.99 -13.70
N ASN A 161 -2.42 -5.29 -12.61
CA ASN A 161 -3.86 -5.07 -12.47
C ASN A 161 -4.19 -4.61 -11.05
N SER A 162 -5.30 -3.91 -10.90
CA SER A 162 -5.83 -3.55 -9.59
C SER A 162 -7.32 -3.86 -9.47
N THR A 163 -7.73 -4.29 -8.29
CA THR A 163 -9.13 -4.50 -7.93
C THR A 163 -9.39 -3.84 -6.59
N ILE A 164 -10.44 -3.04 -6.51
CA ILE A 164 -10.93 -2.46 -5.25
C ILE A 164 -12.37 -2.90 -5.04
N ILE A 165 -12.69 -3.30 -3.83
CA ILE A 165 -14.03 -3.54 -3.36
C ILE A 165 -14.26 -2.70 -2.12
N ILE A 166 -15.31 -1.89 -2.13
CA ILE A 166 -15.82 -1.16 -0.97
C ILE A 166 -17.17 -1.78 -0.62
N ASP A 167 -17.33 -2.24 0.58
CA ASP A 167 -18.49 -3.03 0.98
C ASP A 167 -18.95 -2.73 2.41
N GLU A 168 -20.15 -3.23 2.77
CA GLU A 168 -20.74 -3.12 4.11
C GLU A 168 -20.90 -1.66 4.58
N ASN A 169 -20.46 -1.38 5.80
CA ASN A 169 -20.54 -0.06 6.44
C ASN A 169 -19.22 0.72 6.37
N ALA A 170 -18.34 0.35 5.44
CA ALA A 170 -17.05 1.02 5.29
C ALA A 170 -17.23 2.49 4.90
N ILE A 171 -16.43 3.35 5.47
CA ILE A 171 -16.41 4.78 5.18
C ILE A 171 -15.07 5.13 4.52
N VAL A 172 -15.14 5.74 3.35
CA VAL A 172 -13.98 6.35 2.69
C VAL A 172 -14.26 7.85 2.60
N ASN A 173 -13.54 8.64 3.37
CA ASN A 173 -13.84 10.07 3.57
C ASN A 173 -13.44 10.97 2.40
N GLN A 174 -12.69 10.45 1.41
CA GLN A 174 -12.33 11.16 0.18
C GLN A 174 -12.65 10.30 -1.05
N ASN A 175 -11.66 9.92 -1.83
CA ASN A 175 -11.85 9.34 -3.14
C ASN A 175 -11.43 7.87 -3.20
N VAL A 176 -11.98 7.14 -4.16
CA VAL A 176 -11.53 5.80 -4.54
C VAL A 176 -11.03 5.83 -5.96
N TYR A 177 -9.77 5.47 -6.16
CA TYR A 177 -9.11 5.46 -7.45
C TYR A 177 -8.75 4.02 -7.83
N GLY A 178 -9.25 3.53 -8.96
CA GLY A 178 -8.91 2.21 -9.49
C GLY A 178 -7.42 2.03 -9.82
N GLY A 179 -6.74 3.12 -10.16
CA GLY A 179 -5.29 3.19 -10.38
C GLY A 179 -4.51 3.64 -9.15
N GLY A 180 -3.29 4.14 -9.38
CA GLY A 180 -2.43 4.73 -8.37
C GLY A 180 -2.59 6.25 -8.24
N ASN A 181 -1.87 6.84 -7.29
CA ASN A 181 -1.81 8.30 -7.17
C ASN A 181 -1.03 8.91 -8.35
N TYR A 182 0.09 8.30 -8.72
CA TYR A 182 0.85 8.61 -9.94
C TYR A 182 1.27 7.34 -10.70
N GLY A 183 1.19 6.17 -10.11
CA GLY A 183 1.61 4.92 -10.69
C GLY A 183 0.63 4.41 -11.75
N ALA A 184 1.16 3.92 -12.87
CA ALA A 184 0.37 3.32 -13.93
C ALA A 184 -0.20 1.96 -13.51
N THR A 185 -1.37 1.61 -14.05
CA THR A 185 -1.96 0.27 -13.90
C THR A 185 -2.12 -0.35 -15.28
N GLY A 186 -1.68 -1.59 -15.41
CA GLY A 186 -1.70 -2.34 -16.66
C GLY A 186 -0.32 -2.48 -17.28
N ILE A 187 -0.18 -3.51 -18.10
CA ILE A 187 1.03 -3.76 -18.88
C ILE A 187 0.91 -2.99 -20.19
N SER A 188 1.83 -2.08 -20.47
CA SER A 188 1.95 -1.53 -21.81
C SER A 188 2.49 -2.62 -22.74
N SER A 189 1.64 -3.26 -23.52
CA SER A 189 2.09 -4.10 -24.63
C SER A 189 2.69 -3.19 -25.70
N SER A 190 3.99 -2.95 -25.66
CA SER A 190 4.72 -2.46 -26.81
C SER A 190 4.77 -3.58 -27.84
N SER A 191 3.78 -3.67 -28.73
CA SER A 191 3.87 -4.48 -29.93
C SER A 191 4.86 -3.78 -30.86
N SER A 192 6.14 -4.11 -30.75
CA SER A 192 7.10 -3.85 -31.82
C SER A 192 6.81 -4.83 -32.93
N SER A 193 5.94 -4.47 -33.87
CA SER A 193 5.89 -5.15 -35.14
C SER A 193 7.11 -4.73 -35.96
N SER A 194 8.17 -5.55 -35.92
CA SER A 194 9.20 -5.48 -36.94
C SER A 194 8.66 -6.11 -38.21
N THR A 195 8.40 -5.31 -39.22
CA THR A 195 8.30 -5.70 -40.62
C THR A 195 9.69 -5.89 -41.19
#